data_bb8691e9e9a0b151bedd408b3f48b63e
#
_entry.id   bb8691e9e9a0b151bedd408b3f48b63e
#
_cell.length_a   1.000
_cell.length_b   1.000
_cell.length_c   1.000
_cell.angle_alpha   90.00
_cell.angle_beta   90.00
_cell.angle_gamma   90.00
#
_symmetry.space_group_name_H-M   'P 1'
#
loop_
_entity.id
_entity.type
_entity.pdbx_description
1 polymer ?
#
loop_
_entity_poly.entity_id
_entity_poly.type
_entity_poly.pdbx_seq_one_letter_code
_entity_poly.pdbx_strand_id
1 'polypeptide(L)'
;MSFFSFKKKSNTEQPALDAEVAAQEAFERDKPLTNHTFEAGEHPIVRIEHLNKSFGSTHVLNDVNLTVWPGEVVVVLGPSGSGKSTMLRCINLLETPSAGHILIEDQEITGTNEAEVNALRRDVGMVF
;
A
#
# COMPACT_ATOMS: atom_id res chain seq x y z
N MET A 1 4.51 10.59 7.42
CA MET A 1 4.43 11.21 6.08
C MET A 1 5.03 10.26 5.07
N SER A 2 4.21 9.65 4.25
CA SER A 2 4.69 8.82 3.14
C SER A 2 4.69 9.69 1.88
N PHE A 3 5.90 9.98 1.35
CA PHE A 3 6.06 10.71 0.11
C PHE A 3 6.10 9.73 -1.06
N PHE A 4 5.10 9.76 -1.95
CA PHE A 4 5.21 9.19 -3.28
C PHE A 4 5.70 10.27 -4.25
N SER A 5 6.97 10.23 -4.62
CA SER A 5 7.52 11.07 -5.67
C SER A 5 7.55 10.30 -6.99
N PHE A 6 6.69 10.69 -7.95
CA PHE A 6 6.78 10.21 -9.33
C PHE A 6 7.82 11.02 -10.09
N LYS A 7 8.97 10.42 -10.38
CA LYS A 7 9.96 10.97 -11.30
C LYS A 7 9.69 10.47 -12.71
N LYS A 8 9.36 11.38 -13.61
CA LYS A 8 9.18 11.11 -15.05
C LYS A 8 10.53 10.69 -15.65
N LYS A 9 10.61 9.47 -16.19
CA LYS A 9 11.79 8.98 -16.90
C LYS A 9 12.00 9.73 -18.21
N SER A 10 13.17 10.34 -18.39
CA SER A 10 13.72 10.65 -19.70
C SER A 10 14.65 9.52 -20.13
N ASN A 11 14.41 9.03 -21.34
CA ASN A 11 15.07 7.91 -21.96
C ASN A 11 16.51 8.29 -22.38
N THR A 12 17.53 7.59 -21.91
CA THR A 12 18.80 7.37 -22.63
C THR A 12 19.62 6.24 -21.98
N GLU A 13 20.10 5.35 -22.78
CA GLU A 13 20.82 4.10 -22.63
C GLU A 13 21.89 4.02 -21.52
N GLN A 14 21.71 3.03 -20.58
CA GLN A 14 22.80 2.22 -20.01
C GLN A 14 22.19 1.04 -19.20
N PRO A 15 22.09 -0.19 -19.76
CA PRO A 15 21.30 -1.27 -19.15
C PRO A 15 21.92 -1.93 -17.91
N ALA A 16 23.20 -1.78 -17.63
CA ALA A 16 23.85 -2.42 -16.49
C ALA A 16 23.81 -1.55 -15.22
N LEU A 17 23.94 -0.23 -15.36
CA LEU A 17 23.79 0.72 -14.25
C LEU A 17 22.33 0.84 -13.80
N ASP A 18 21.38 0.72 -14.74
CA ASP A 18 19.96 0.78 -14.46
C ASP A 18 19.45 -0.42 -13.65
N ALA A 19 20.07 -1.61 -13.81
CA ALA A 19 19.71 -2.79 -13.03
C ALA A 19 20.20 -2.70 -11.56
N GLU A 20 21.37 -2.12 -11.35
CA GLU A 20 21.96 -1.95 -10.03
C GLU A 20 21.27 -0.80 -9.26
N VAL A 21 20.94 0.28 -9.95
CA VAL A 21 20.15 1.39 -9.43
C VAL A 21 18.72 0.94 -9.17
N ALA A 22 18.09 0.15 -10.04
CA ALA A 22 16.76 -0.40 -9.83
C ALA A 22 16.71 -1.40 -8.67
N ALA A 23 17.76 -2.20 -8.47
CA ALA A 23 17.87 -3.12 -7.31
C ALA A 23 18.08 -2.34 -6.01
N GLN A 24 18.83 -1.25 -6.04
CA GLN A 24 19.08 -0.38 -4.91
C GLN A 24 17.86 0.48 -4.57
N GLU A 25 17.13 0.97 -5.57
CA GLU A 25 15.84 1.65 -5.40
C GLU A 25 14.73 0.70 -4.94
N ALA A 26 14.77 -0.57 -5.33
CA ALA A 26 13.85 -1.60 -4.83
C ALA A 26 14.16 -1.94 -3.36
N PHE A 27 15.44 -2.04 -3.00
CA PHE A 27 15.87 -2.27 -1.62
C PHE A 27 15.56 -1.08 -0.70
N GLU A 28 15.65 0.16 -1.19
CA GLU A 28 15.27 1.35 -0.42
C GLU A 28 13.76 1.57 -0.35
N ARG A 29 12.99 1.06 -1.32
CA ARG A 29 11.51 1.09 -1.27
C ARG A 29 10.93 0.19 -0.19
N ASP A 30 11.60 -0.94 0.10
CA ASP A 30 11.19 -1.87 1.14
C ASP A 30 11.74 -1.51 2.53
N LYS A 31 12.54 -0.45 2.60
CA LYS A 31 13.01 0.06 3.88
C LYS A 31 11.87 0.83 4.54
N PRO A 32 11.37 0.38 5.69
CA PRO A 32 10.36 1.14 6.42
C PRO A 32 10.92 2.53 6.72
N LEU A 33 10.18 3.57 6.33
CA LEU A 33 10.51 4.97 6.56
C LEU A 33 10.41 5.36 8.04
N THR A 34 10.46 4.39 8.93
CA THR A 34 10.29 4.57 10.36
C THR A 34 11.59 4.28 11.09
N ASN A 35 11.84 5.04 12.15
CA ASN A 35 12.84 4.70 13.16
C ASN A 35 12.40 3.53 14.05
N HIS A 36 11.49 2.69 13.54
CA HIS A 36 10.98 1.55 14.27
C HIS A 36 12.05 0.45 14.29
N THR A 37 12.53 0.11 15.47
CA THR A 37 13.36 -1.06 15.72
C THR A 37 12.45 -2.26 15.82
N PHE A 38 12.47 -3.12 14.81
CA PHE A 38 11.67 -4.35 14.80
C PHE A 38 12.14 -5.32 15.88
N GLU A 39 11.22 -5.73 16.72
CA GLU A 39 11.46 -6.81 17.68
C GLU A 39 11.20 -8.17 17.01
N ALA A 40 11.93 -9.18 17.40
CA ALA A 40 11.74 -10.53 16.86
C ALA A 40 10.34 -11.06 17.23
N GLY A 41 9.49 -11.28 16.20
CA GLY A 41 8.10 -11.74 16.37
C GLY A 41 7.05 -10.63 16.19
N GLU A 42 7.45 -9.43 15.84
CA GLU A 42 6.53 -8.35 15.53
C GLU A 42 5.95 -8.53 14.11
N HIS A 43 4.63 -8.41 13.99
CA HIS A 43 3.91 -8.54 12.73
C HIS A 43 3.32 -7.20 12.30
N PRO A 44 3.30 -6.90 10.99
CA PRO A 44 2.66 -5.67 10.51
C PRO A 44 1.17 -5.69 10.80
N ILE A 45 0.63 -4.53 11.18
CA ILE A 45 -0.81 -4.38 11.43
C ILE A 45 -1.61 -4.27 10.14
N VAL A 46 -1.02 -3.66 9.10
CA VAL A 46 -1.58 -3.61 7.74
C VAL A 46 -0.49 -3.92 6.74
N ARG A 47 -0.79 -4.81 5.80
CA ARG A 47 0.08 -5.11 4.66
C ARG A 47 -0.74 -5.08 3.37
N ILE A 48 -0.30 -4.30 2.42
CA ILE A 48 -0.89 -4.15 1.10
C ILE A 48 0.14 -4.64 0.08
N GLU A 49 -0.26 -5.58 -0.75
CA GLU A 49 0.58 -6.18 -1.77
C GLU A 49 -0.07 -6.08 -3.14
N HIS A 50 0.63 -5.43 -4.07
CA HIS A 50 0.22 -5.31 -5.47
C HIS A 50 -1.20 -4.80 -5.67
N LEU A 51 -1.64 -3.84 -4.84
CA LEU A 51 -3.01 -3.34 -4.85
C LEU A 51 -3.29 -2.57 -6.13
N ASN A 52 -4.32 -3.01 -6.84
CA ASN A 52 -4.81 -2.36 -8.05
C ASN A 52 -6.30 -2.05 -7.92
N LYS A 53 -6.70 -0.90 -8.42
CA LYS A 53 -8.11 -0.52 -8.51
C LYS A 53 -8.38 0.24 -9.78
N SER A 54 -9.38 -0.22 -10.51
CA SER A 54 -9.90 0.44 -11.70
C SER A 54 -11.40 0.69 -11.56
N PHE A 55 -11.86 1.80 -12.12
CA PHE A 55 -13.27 2.12 -12.33
C PHE A 55 -13.50 2.20 -13.83
N GLY A 56 -14.12 1.16 -14.40
CA GLY A 56 -14.23 1.03 -15.84
C GLY A 56 -12.83 0.98 -16.50
N SER A 57 -12.56 1.90 -17.41
CA SER A 57 -11.27 2.03 -18.09
C SER A 57 -10.23 2.87 -17.33
N THR A 58 -10.62 3.48 -16.21
CA THR A 58 -9.73 4.37 -15.45
C THR A 58 -9.02 3.60 -14.34
N HIS A 59 -7.69 3.49 -14.46
CA HIS A 59 -6.84 2.95 -13.41
C HIS A 59 -6.57 4.02 -12.35
N VAL A 60 -6.97 3.75 -11.11
CA VAL A 60 -6.82 4.68 -9.97
C VAL A 60 -5.69 4.27 -9.06
N LEU A 61 -5.58 2.98 -8.74
CA LEU A 61 -4.44 2.40 -8.02
C LEU A 61 -3.71 1.44 -8.95
N ASN A 62 -2.40 1.56 -8.99
CA ASN A 62 -1.54 0.76 -9.84
C ASN A 62 -0.36 0.24 -9.04
N ASP A 63 -0.38 -1.06 -8.75
CA ASP A 63 0.67 -1.79 -8.05
C ASP A 63 1.13 -1.13 -6.73
N VAL A 64 0.16 -0.77 -5.88
CA VAL A 64 0.44 -0.12 -4.60
C VAL A 64 0.87 -1.16 -3.57
N ASN A 65 2.01 -0.91 -2.94
CA ASN A 65 2.55 -1.73 -1.86
C ASN A 65 2.75 -0.84 -0.63
N LEU A 66 2.31 -1.31 0.54
CA LEU A 66 2.42 -0.58 1.80
C LEU A 66 2.45 -1.55 2.97
N THR A 67 3.35 -1.31 3.91
CA THR A 67 3.38 -2.01 5.20
C THR A 67 3.27 -1.00 6.31
N VAL A 68 2.39 -1.24 7.26
CA VAL A 68 2.18 -0.40 8.45
C VAL A 68 2.37 -1.25 9.69
N TRP A 69 3.20 -0.78 10.60
CA TRP A 69 3.55 -1.48 11.83
C TRP A 69 2.75 -0.97 13.02
N PRO A 70 2.63 -1.74 14.11
CA PRO A 70 1.96 -1.30 15.33
C PRO A 70 2.52 0.03 15.85
N GLY A 71 1.64 0.97 16.20
CA GLY A 71 2.03 2.30 16.69
C GLY A 71 2.53 3.28 15.63
N GLU A 72 2.64 2.86 14.38
CA GLU A 72 3.09 3.70 13.28
C GLU A 72 1.99 4.66 12.80
N VAL A 73 2.37 5.88 12.47
CA VAL A 73 1.51 6.86 11.81
C VAL A 73 1.99 7.04 10.37
N VAL A 74 1.16 6.64 9.42
CA VAL A 74 1.43 6.77 7.99
C VAL A 74 0.57 7.88 7.40
N VAL A 75 1.20 8.82 6.71
CA VAL A 75 0.52 9.92 6.02
C VAL A 75 0.66 9.73 4.51
N VAL A 76 -0.47 9.66 3.82
CA VAL A 76 -0.51 9.54 2.37
C VAL A 76 -0.76 10.91 1.76
N LEU A 77 0.20 11.39 0.97
CA LEU A 77 0.13 12.67 0.31
C LEU A 77 0.07 12.51 -1.21
N GLY A 78 -0.61 13.41 -1.86
CA GLY A 78 -0.72 13.45 -3.30
C GLY A 78 -1.79 14.44 -3.77
N PRO A 79 -1.82 14.77 -5.07
CA PRO A 79 -2.83 15.67 -5.63
C PRO A 79 -4.24 15.09 -5.51
N SER A 80 -5.25 15.95 -5.66
CA SER A 80 -6.65 15.51 -5.73
C SER A 80 -6.83 14.52 -6.90
N GLY A 81 -7.57 13.44 -6.65
CA GLY A 81 -7.78 12.38 -7.65
C GLY A 81 -6.63 11.39 -7.84
N SER A 82 -5.60 11.42 -6.99
CA SER A 82 -4.46 10.48 -7.06
C SER A 82 -4.74 9.09 -6.48
N GLY A 83 -5.95 8.82 -6.00
CA GLY A 83 -6.34 7.52 -5.46
C GLY A 83 -6.17 7.34 -3.95
N LYS A 84 -5.77 8.38 -3.20
CA LYS A 84 -5.59 8.30 -1.73
C LYS A 84 -6.82 7.80 -1.00
N SER A 85 -7.97 8.42 -1.26
CA SER A 85 -9.25 8.02 -0.64
C SER A 85 -9.69 6.64 -1.10
N THR A 86 -9.42 6.28 -2.36
CA THR A 86 -9.71 4.95 -2.90
C THR A 86 -8.89 3.88 -2.19
N MET A 87 -7.61 4.12 -1.94
CA MET A 87 -6.75 3.21 -1.19
C MET A 87 -7.27 3.00 0.24
N LEU A 88 -7.60 4.08 0.95
CA LEU A 88 -8.16 3.99 2.30
C LEU A 88 -9.50 3.23 2.33
N ARG A 89 -10.34 3.42 1.31
CA ARG A 89 -11.61 2.68 1.18
C ARG A 89 -11.37 1.20 0.89
N CYS A 90 -10.32 0.85 0.15
CA CYS A 90 -9.95 -0.54 -0.05
C CYS A 90 -9.49 -1.20 1.27
N ILE A 91 -8.71 -0.50 2.08
CA ILE A 91 -8.25 -1.00 3.39
C ILE A 91 -9.44 -1.28 4.31
N ASN A 92 -10.44 -0.41 4.29
CA ASN A 92 -11.67 -0.58 5.10
C ASN A 92 -12.76 -1.40 4.38
N LEU A 93 -12.44 -2.00 3.23
CA LEU A 93 -13.36 -2.80 2.41
C LEU A 93 -14.68 -2.05 2.03
N LEU A 94 -14.65 -0.73 2.01
CA LEU A 94 -15.71 0.09 1.41
C LEU A 94 -15.65 0.08 -0.11
N GLU A 95 -14.48 -0.25 -0.65
CA GLU A 95 -14.21 -0.49 -2.07
C GLU A 95 -13.50 -1.82 -2.22
N THR A 96 -13.95 -2.64 -3.17
CA THR A 96 -13.28 -3.90 -3.49
C THR A 96 -12.12 -3.63 -4.45
N PRO A 97 -10.91 -4.07 -4.13
CA PRO A 97 -9.78 -4.02 -5.06
C PRO A 97 -10.09 -4.77 -6.37
N SER A 98 -9.48 -4.31 -7.47
CA SER A 98 -9.55 -5.05 -8.74
C SER A 98 -8.55 -6.20 -8.79
N ALA A 99 -7.41 -6.06 -8.09
CA ALA A 99 -6.39 -7.08 -7.89
C ALA A 99 -5.49 -6.70 -6.71
N GLY A 100 -4.70 -7.65 -6.24
CA GLY A 100 -3.79 -7.50 -5.11
C GLY A 100 -4.40 -7.99 -3.80
N HIS A 101 -3.61 -7.89 -2.74
CA HIS A 101 -3.95 -8.44 -1.43
C HIS A 101 -3.86 -7.35 -0.36
N ILE A 102 -4.77 -7.41 0.59
CA ILE A 102 -4.74 -6.59 1.81
C ILE A 102 -4.82 -7.55 2.99
N LEU A 103 -3.86 -7.46 3.88
CA LEU A 103 -3.82 -8.23 5.11
C LEU A 103 -3.89 -7.26 6.30
N ILE A 104 -4.69 -7.59 7.29
CA ILE A 104 -4.76 -6.90 8.59
C ILE A 104 -4.43 -7.94 9.66
N GLU A 105 -3.39 -7.67 10.46
CA GLU A 105 -2.89 -8.60 11.47
C GLU A 105 -2.63 -10.01 10.89
N ASP A 106 -1.98 -10.07 9.71
CA ASP A 106 -1.70 -11.28 8.92
C ASP A 106 -2.95 -12.02 8.38
N GLN A 107 -4.16 -11.53 8.66
CA GLN A 107 -5.37 -12.08 8.06
C GLN A 107 -5.67 -11.40 6.73
N GLU A 108 -5.71 -12.16 5.65
CA GLU A 108 -6.13 -11.64 4.35
C GLU A 108 -7.61 -11.28 4.36
N ILE A 109 -7.90 -10.03 3.94
CA ILE A 109 -9.25 -9.49 3.91
C ILE A 109 -9.82 -9.37 2.50
N THR A 110 -8.97 -9.50 1.48
CA THR A 110 -9.41 -9.52 0.08
C THR A 110 -10.12 -10.83 -0.24
N GLY A 111 -11.35 -10.73 -0.75
CA GLY A 111 -12.14 -11.91 -1.11
C GLY A 111 -12.83 -12.63 0.06
N THR A 112 -12.76 -12.09 1.27
CA THR A 112 -13.47 -12.64 2.43
C THR A 112 -14.99 -12.41 2.37
N ASN A 113 -15.74 -13.20 3.12
CA ASN A 113 -17.19 -13.07 3.18
C ASN A 113 -17.63 -11.86 4.02
N GLU A 114 -18.87 -11.44 3.83
CA GLU A 114 -19.43 -10.23 4.49
C GLU A 114 -19.42 -10.28 6.02
N ALA A 115 -19.51 -11.47 6.62
CA ALA A 115 -19.49 -11.62 8.07
C ALA A 115 -18.09 -11.36 8.65
N GLU A 116 -17.04 -11.83 7.98
CA GLU A 116 -15.64 -11.57 8.34
C GLU A 116 -15.27 -10.11 8.13
N VAL A 117 -15.71 -9.53 7.01
CA VAL A 117 -15.56 -8.09 6.72
C VAL A 117 -16.20 -7.24 7.83
N ASN A 118 -17.38 -7.59 8.30
CA ASN A 118 -18.06 -6.85 9.35
C ASN A 118 -17.39 -7.03 10.72
N ALA A 119 -16.74 -8.15 10.98
CA ALA A 119 -15.91 -8.34 12.16
C ALA A 119 -14.69 -7.41 12.13
N LEU A 120 -13.96 -7.37 11.02
CA LEU A 120 -12.80 -6.50 10.79
C LEU A 120 -13.13 -5.01 10.87
N ARG A 121 -14.27 -4.58 10.33
CA ARG A 121 -14.71 -3.18 10.40
C ARG A 121 -14.96 -2.67 11.82
N ARG A 122 -15.12 -3.56 12.80
CA ARG A 122 -15.21 -3.17 14.22
C ARG A 122 -13.86 -2.73 14.78
N ASP A 123 -12.79 -3.29 14.25
CA ASP A 123 -11.42 -3.05 14.71
C ASP A 123 -10.71 -1.94 13.88
N VAL A 124 -11.26 -1.62 12.69
CA VAL A 124 -10.74 -0.57 11.80
C VAL A 124 -11.68 0.62 11.78
N GLY A 125 -11.32 1.69 12.47
CA GLY A 125 -12.04 2.96 12.44
C GLY A 125 -11.66 3.81 11.22
N MET A 126 -12.65 4.45 10.58
CA MET A 126 -12.43 5.43 9.51
C MET A 126 -13.13 6.74 9.86
N VAL A 127 -12.38 7.84 9.77
CA VAL A 127 -12.90 9.20 9.96
C VAL A 127 -12.90 9.91 8.61
N PHE A 128 -14.07 10.39 8.23
CA PHE A 128 -14.28 11.15 7.00
C PHE A 128 -14.11 12.67 7.23
#